data_9a06db4d9ac9f8dcc7f5a8b8019bd4a2
#
_entry.id   9a06db4d9ac9f8dcc7f5a8b8019bd4a2
#
_cell.length_a   1.000
_cell.length_b   1.000
_cell.length_c   1.000
_cell.angle_alpha   90.00
_cell.angle_beta   90.00
_cell.angle_gamma   90.00
#
_symmetry.space_group_name_H-M   'P 1'
#
loop_
_entity.id
_entity.type
_entity.pdbx_description
1 polymer ?
#
loop_
_entity_poly.entity_id
_entity_poly.type
_entity_poly.pdbx_seq_one_letter_code
_entity_poly.pdbx_strand_id
1 'polypeptide(L)'
;QATGAQTLEQARALPVASLLAAQQAPSVMAALKEEGANRSLFCPVGDTEFFSLPLGPLMQQAATRADVLLGYTRDEMTAFPGTARDLTSQQLGEKIFGAPSRQWAHDAHAAGRQAYVFEFAFGPNPAFGACHCSELPFVFGNLESFDGAAMLQGMAAEQGEYLVEQMQSAWIAFIHGRTPGWEPSPTVHVFE
;
A
#
# COMPACT_ATOMS: atom_id res chain seq x y z
N GLN A 1 -28.78 -6.05 -8.57
CA GLN A 1 -30.04 -5.76 -7.85
C GLN A 1 -30.09 -4.30 -7.37
N ALA A 2 -29.06 -3.80 -6.69
CA ALA A 2 -29.04 -2.42 -6.13
C ALA A 2 -29.20 -1.30 -7.18
N THR A 3 -28.81 -1.53 -8.42
CA THR A 3 -28.92 -0.58 -9.53
C THR A 3 -30.20 -0.75 -10.37
N GLY A 4 -30.93 -1.85 -10.20
CA GLY A 4 -32.05 -2.24 -11.08
C GLY A 4 -31.64 -2.77 -12.45
N ALA A 5 -30.37 -2.68 -12.84
CA ALA A 5 -29.88 -3.21 -14.12
C ALA A 5 -29.94 -4.75 -14.12
N GLN A 6 -30.45 -5.32 -15.23
CA GLN A 6 -30.58 -6.75 -15.43
C GLN A 6 -29.46 -7.31 -16.33
N THR A 7 -28.80 -6.45 -17.08
CA THR A 7 -27.69 -6.83 -17.97
C THR A 7 -26.49 -5.90 -17.78
N LEU A 8 -25.31 -6.34 -18.21
CA LEU A 8 -24.11 -5.53 -18.18
C LEU A 8 -24.25 -4.26 -19.06
N GLU A 9 -24.95 -4.37 -20.18
CA GLU A 9 -25.23 -3.22 -21.07
C GLU A 9 -26.07 -2.16 -20.36
N GLN A 10 -27.15 -2.59 -19.68
CA GLN A 10 -27.95 -1.67 -18.87
C GLN A 10 -27.14 -1.05 -17.74
N ALA A 11 -26.27 -1.82 -17.07
CA ALA A 11 -25.40 -1.28 -16.04
C ALA A 11 -24.41 -0.24 -16.58
N ARG A 12 -23.82 -0.47 -17.78
CA ARG A 12 -22.92 0.49 -18.45
C ARG A 12 -23.60 1.77 -18.88
N ALA A 13 -24.91 1.72 -19.14
CA ALA A 13 -25.70 2.90 -19.51
C ALA A 13 -26.11 3.76 -18.32
N LEU A 14 -25.88 3.30 -17.08
CA LEU A 14 -26.24 4.07 -15.89
C LEU A 14 -25.30 5.26 -15.67
N PRO A 15 -25.83 6.40 -15.17
CA PRO A 15 -24.99 7.49 -14.70
C PRO A 15 -24.04 7.01 -13.59
N VAL A 16 -22.80 7.52 -13.57
CA VAL A 16 -21.80 7.19 -12.52
C VAL A 16 -22.36 7.43 -11.12
N ALA A 17 -23.10 8.54 -10.92
CA ALA A 17 -23.72 8.86 -9.64
C ALA A 17 -24.66 7.76 -9.15
N SER A 18 -25.40 7.09 -10.04
CA SER A 18 -26.28 5.96 -9.69
C SER A 18 -25.48 4.73 -9.27
N LEU A 19 -24.35 4.47 -9.94
CA LEU A 19 -23.45 3.37 -9.55
C LEU A 19 -22.82 3.63 -8.18
N LEU A 20 -22.35 4.86 -7.92
CA LEU A 20 -21.79 5.25 -6.63
C LEU A 20 -22.84 5.17 -5.50
N ALA A 21 -24.05 5.64 -5.74
CA ALA A 21 -25.15 5.53 -4.77
C ALA A 21 -25.49 4.07 -4.45
N ALA A 22 -25.49 3.20 -5.47
CA ALA A 22 -25.78 1.76 -5.29
C ALA A 22 -24.75 1.06 -4.39
N GLN A 23 -23.50 1.52 -4.31
CA GLN A 23 -22.49 0.97 -3.40
C GLN A 23 -22.90 1.10 -1.92
N GLN A 24 -23.64 2.15 -1.58
CA GLN A 24 -24.10 2.43 -0.21
C GLN A 24 -25.47 1.78 0.09
N ALA A 25 -26.04 1.05 -0.87
CA ALA A 25 -27.33 0.39 -0.65
C ALA A 25 -27.25 -0.64 0.49
N PRO A 26 -28.24 -0.70 1.39
CA PRO A 26 -28.23 -1.63 2.53
C PRO A 26 -28.02 -3.09 2.11
N SER A 27 -28.58 -3.51 0.98
CA SER A 27 -28.40 -4.87 0.44
C SER A 27 -26.96 -5.18 0.02
N VAL A 28 -26.25 -4.19 -0.51
CA VAL A 28 -24.83 -4.32 -0.88
C VAL A 28 -23.97 -4.39 0.38
N MET A 29 -24.24 -3.51 1.34
CA MET A 29 -23.50 -3.49 2.61
C MET A 29 -23.73 -4.79 3.42
N ALA A 30 -24.95 -5.35 3.40
CA ALA A 30 -25.24 -6.64 4.02
C ALA A 30 -24.45 -7.79 3.35
N ALA A 31 -24.44 -7.85 2.02
CA ALA A 31 -23.69 -8.87 1.28
C ALA A 31 -22.19 -8.79 1.53
N LEU A 32 -21.61 -7.58 1.56
CA LEU A 32 -20.18 -7.38 1.89
C LEU A 32 -19.86 -7.87 3.31
N LYS A 33 -20.75 -7.63 4.26
CA LYS A 33 -20.60 -8.10 5.64
C LYS A 33 -20.64 -9.62 5.74
N GLU A 34 -21.50 -10.28 4.98
CA GLU A 34 -21.59 -11.74 4.92
C GLU A 34 -20.34 -12.38 4.29
N GLU A 35 -19.73 -11.73 3.30
CA GLU A 35 -18.51 -12.18 2.64
C GLU A 35 -17.23 -11.88 3.42
N GLY A 36 -17.31 -11.15 4.52
CA GLY A 36 -16.18 -10.74 5.36
C GLY A 36 -15.97 -9.23 5.38
N ALA A 37 -16.13 -8.65 6.54
CA ALA A 37 -16.34 -7.23 6.82
C ALA A 37 -15.30 -6.21 6.27
N ASN A 38 -14.20 -6.65 5.68
CA ASN A 38 -13.09 -5.77 5.26
C ASN A 38 -12.81 -5.83 3.75
N ARG A 39 -13.76 -6.31 2.94
CA ARG A 39 -13.55 -6.33 1.49
C ARG A 39 -14.05 -5.04 0.85
N SER A 40 -13.23 -4.49 -0.03
CA SER A 40 -13.69 -3.44 -0.94
C SER A 40 -14.71 -4.03 -1.91
N LEU A 41 -15.76 -3.26 -2.22
CA LEU A 41 -16.76 -3.69 -3.23
C LEU A 41 -16.12 -3.91 -4.60
N PHE A 42 -15.16 -3.08 -4.96
CA PHE A 42 -14.35 -3.22 -6.16
C PHE A 42 -12.97 -3.73 -5.79
N CYS A 43 -12.78 -5.02 -5.95
CA CYS A 43 -11.51 -5.70 -5.71
C CYS A 43 -11.22 -6.66 -6.89
N PRO A 44 -9.98 -7.13 -7.04
CA PRO A 44 -9.68 -8.19 -7.98
C PRO A 44 -10.56 -9.41 -7.73
N VAL A 45 -11.12 -9.97 -8.81
CA VAL A 45 -12.00 -11.13 -8.74
C VAL A 45 -11.16 -12.38 -8.94
N GLY A 46 -11.17 -13.27 -7.95
CA GLY A 46 -10.54 -14.58 -8.03
C GLY A 46 -11.34 -15.59 -8.86
N ASP A 47 -10.72 -16.75 -9.12
CA ASP A 47 -11.30 -17.87 -9.88
C ASP A 47 -11.74 -17.47 -11.30
N THR A 48 -10.88 -16.69 -11.95
CA THR A 48 -11.04 -16.25 -13.33
C THR A 48 -9.92 -16.82 -14.21
N GLU A 49 -10.03 -16.62 -15.52
CA GLU A 49 -8.96 -16.95 -16.48
C GLU A 49 -7.60 -16.30 -16.10
N PHE A 50 -7.64 -15.10 -15.51
CA PHE A 50 -6.45 -14.35 -15.13
C PHE A 50 -6.00 -14.55 -13.68
N PHE A 51 -6.93 -14.90 -12.80
CA PHE A 51 -6.71 -15.07 -11.37
C PHE A 51 -7.27 -16.41 -10.90
N SER A 52 -6.46 -17.45 -10.94
CA SER A 52 -6.82 -18.73 -10.33
C SER A 52 -6.67 -18.67 -8.80
N LEU A 53 -7.45 -19.46 -8.09
CA LEU A 53 -7.33 -19.65 -6.65
C LEU A 53 -6.65 -21.01 -6.36
N PRO A 54 -5.92 -21.13 -5.26
CA PRO A 54 -5.65 -20.14 -4.22
C PRO A 54 -4.57 -19.12 -4.62
N LEU A 55 -4.65 -17.88 -4.11
CA LEU A 55 -3.73 -16.79 -4.45
C LEU A 55 -2.28 -17.03 -3.97
N GLY A 56 -2.09 -17.73 -2.85
CA GLY A 56 -0.77 -17.95 -2.27
C GLY A 56 0.26 -18.51 -3.26
N PRO A 57 0.00 -19.64 -3.93
CA PRO A 57 0.89 -20.19 -4.95
C PRO A 57 1.14 -19.25 -6.13
N LEU A 58 0.13 -18.46 -6.53
CA LEU A 58 0.30 -17.46 -7.60
C LEU A 58 1.24 -16.33 -7.18
N MET A 59 1.11 -15.85 -5.94
CA MET A 59 1.99 -14.82 -5.39
C MET A 59 3.44 -15.33 -5.30
N GLN A 60 3.65 -16.55 -4.81
CA GLN A 60 4.97 -17.17 -4.77
C GLN A 60 5.56 -17.29 -6.18
N GLN A 61 4.79 -17.75 -7.15
CA GLN A 61 5.25 -17.83 -8.55
C GLN A 61 5.56 -16.43 -9.11
N ALA A 62 4.75 -15.42 -8.81
CA ALA A 62 4.98 -14.06 -9.27
C ALA A 62 6.27 -13.47 -8.67
N ALA A 63 6.57 -13.73 -7.40
CA ALA A 63 7.79 -13.29 -6.73
C ALA A 63 9.08 -13.77 -7.43
N THR A 64 9.02 -14.89 -8.16
CA THR A 64 10.20 -15.41 -8.89
C THR A 64 10.53 -14.64 -10.18
N ARG A 65 9.67 -13.72 -10.64
CA ARG A 65 9.72 -13.14 -11.99
C ARG A 65 10.49 -11.83 -12.08
N ALA A 66 10.60 -11.09 -10.98
CA ALA A 66 11.19 -9.76 -10.98
C ALA A 66 12.00 -9.48 -9.72
N ASP A 67 13.01 -8.63 -9.86
CA ASP A 67 13.64 -7.98 -8.73
C ASP A 67 12.66 -6.98 -8.12
N VAL A 68 12.72 -6.79 -6.80
CA VAL A 68 11.74 -5.96 -6.09
C VAL A 68 12.40 -5.04 -5.06
N LEU A 69 11.88 -3.82 -4.97
CA LEU A 69 12.09 -2.89 -3.88
C LEU A 69 10.71 -2.58 -3.29
N LEU A 70 10.45 -3.08 -2.09
CA LEU A 70 9.15 -3.04 -1.44
C LEU A 70 9.26 -2.27 -0.12
N GLY A 71 8.16 -1.65 0.30
CA GLY A 71 8.15 -1.00 1.59
C GLY A 71 6.76 -0.80 2.17
N TYR A 72 6.76 -0.32 3.37
CA TYR A 72 5.57 0.02 4.14
C TYR A 72 5.90 1.16 5.10
N THR A 73 4.87 1.82 5.61
CA THR A 73 5.04 2.85 6.63
C THR A 73 4.79 2.28 8.02
N ARG A 74 5.45 2.85 9.05
CA ARG A 74 5.36 2.34 10.43
C ARG A 74 3.96 2.43 11.01
N ASP A 75 3.25 3.52 10.72
CA ASP A 75 1.95 3.83 11.29
C ASP A 75 0.83 3.82 10.21
N GLU A 76 0.87 2.85 9.28
CA GLU A 76 -0.02 2.73 8.10
C GLU A 76 -1.47 3.12 8.39
N MET A 77 -2.02 2.64 9.50
CA MET A 77 -3.45 2.75 9.77
C MET A 77 -3.90 4.15 10.19
N THR A 78 -2.99 5.00 10.63
CA THR A 78 -3.34 6.34 11.14
C THR A 78 -3.82 7.33 10.07
N ALA A 79 -3.62 7.00 8.79
CA ALA A 79 -4.21 7.76 7.67
C ALA A 79 -5.72 7.54 7.52
N PHE A 80 -6.27 6.47 8.11
CA PHE A 80 -7.68 6.12 7.91
C PHE A 80 -8.57 6.72 9.00
N PRO A 81 -9.75 7.25 8.64
CA PRO A 81 -10.66 7.87 9.62
C PRO A 81 -11.06 6.89 10.74
N GLY A 82 -11.01 7.38 11.97
CA GLY A 82 -11.42 6.60 13.15
C GLY A 82 -10.35 5.64 13.70
N THR A 83 -9.13 5.64 13.14
CA THR A 83 -8.01 4.89 13.70
C THR A 83 -7.11 5.82 14.53
N ALA A 84 -6.62 5.29 15.64
CA ALA A 84 -5.66 5.98 16.51
C ALA A 84 -4.26 5.41 16.29
N ARG A 85 -3.23 6.15 16.70
CA ARG A 85 -1.85 5.66 16.74
C ARG A 85 -1.65 4.82 18.01
N ASP A 86 -2.05 3.56 17.94
CA ASP A 86 -1.98 2.60 19.04
C ASP A 86 -1.47 1.22 18.56
N LEU A 87 -1.28 0.32 19.51
CA LEU A 87 -0.79 -1.04 19.22
C LEU A 87 -1.74 -1.83 18.30
N THR A 88 -3.05 -1.62 18.39
CA THR A 88 -4.03 -2.30 17.55
C THR A 88 -3.88 -1.87 16.10
N SER A 89 -3.77 -0.57 15.87
CA SER A 89 -3.53 0.00 14.54
C SER A 89 -2.19 -0.45 13.96
N GLN A 90 -1.13 -0.46 14.77
CA GLN A 90 0.19 -0.95 14.35
C GLN A 90 0.15 -2.44 13.98
N GLN A 91 -0.48 -3.29 14.78
CA GLN A 91 -0.64 -4.71 14.47
C GLN A 91 -1.47 -4.93 13.18
N LEU A 92 -2.47 -4.11 12.94
CA LEU A 92 -3.26 -4.18 11.72
C LEU A 92 -2.44 -3.75 10.49
N GLY A 93 -1.69 -2.65 10.60
CA GLY A 93 -0.75 -2.20 9.57
C GLY A 93 0.30 -3.26 9.24
N GLU A 94 0.90 -3.84 10.27
CA GLU A 94 1.85 -4.96 10.15
C GLU A 94 1.23 -6.15 9.39
N LYS A 95 0.02 -6.54 9.73
CA LYS A 95 -0.69 -7.66 9.09
C LYS A 95 -1.03 -7.39 7.64
N ILE A 96 -1.40 -6.16 7.29
CA ILE A 96 -1.89 -5.82 5.95
C ILE A 96 -0.74 -5.44 5.01
N PHE A 97 0.27 -4.73 5.52
CA PHE A 97 1.35 -4.15 4.70
C PHE A 97 2.74 -4.71 5.03
N GLY A 98 3.15 -4.69 6.29
CA GLY A 98 4.51 -5.05 6.70
C GLY A 98 4.84 -6.52 6.46
N ALA A 99 4.07 -7.43 7.04
CA ALA A 99 4.31 -8.87 6.91
C ALA A 99 4.20 -9.37 5.45
N PRO A 100 3.18 -8.96 4.64
CA PRO A 100 3.11 -9.35 3.23
C PRO A 100 4.27 -8.82 2.39
N SER A 101 4.72 -7.58 2.63
CA SER A 101 5.87 -7.01 1.92
C SER A 101 7.15 -7.80 2.19
N ARG A 102 7.42 -8.12 3.45
CA ARG A 102 8.59 -8.94 3.81
C ARG A 102 8.49 -10.37 3.28
N GLN A 103 7.29 -10.98 3.30
CA GLN A 103 7.09 -12.31 2.75
C GLN A 103 7.36 -12.34 1.24
N TRP A 104 6.86 -11.35 0.50
CA TRP A 104 7.12 -11.26 -0.94
C TRP A 104 8.62 -11.12 -1.23
N ALA A 105 9.31 -10.23 -0.51
CA ALA A 105 10.74 -10.05 -0.68
C ALA A 105 11.53 -11.31 -0.31
N HIS A 106 11.12 -12.02 0.73
CA HIS A 106 11.71 -13.29 1.12
C HIS A 106 11.57 -14.33 0.00
N ASP A 107 10.39 -14.48 -0.57
CA ASP A 107 10.12 -15.45 -1.65
C ASP A 107 10.91 -15.09 -2.93
N ALA A 108 10.99 -13.80 -3.26
CA ALA A 108 11.78 -13.31 -4.38
C ALA A 108 13.29 -13.59 -4.17
N HIS A 109 13.80 -13.28 -2.97
CA HIS A 109 15.20 -13.53 -2.63
C HIS A 109 15.54 -15.02 -2.64
N ALA A 110 14.68 -15.86 -2.09
CA ALA A 110 14.84 -17.32 -2.12
C ALA A 110 14.86 -17.90 -3.55
N ALA A 111 14.19 -17.20 -4.49
CA ALA A 111 14.23 -17.51 -5.91
C ALA A 111 15.44 -16.90 -6.67
N GLY A 112 16.39 -16.30 -5.97
CA GLY A 112 17.60 -15.69 -6.54
C GLY A 112 17.40 -14.30 -7.13
N ARG A 113 16.31 -13.61 -6.77
CA ARG A 113 16.06 -12.23 -7.18
C ARG A 113 16.68 -11.22 -6.22
N GLN A 114 16.98 -10.03 -6.73
CA GLN A 114 17.31 -8.88 -5.89
C GLN A 114 16.03 -8.39 -5.21
N ALA A 115 15.97 -8.51 -3.89
CA ALA A 115 14.76 -8.20 -3.14
C ALA A 115 15.09 -7.38 -1.91
N TYR A 116 14.65 -6.15 -1.87
CA TYR A 116 14.94 -5.17 -0.84
C TYR A 116 13.66 -4.71 -0.16
N VAL A 117 13.73 -4.51 1.15
CA VAL A 117 12.61 -4.03 1.96
C VAL A 117 13.00 -2.78 2.71
N PHE A 118 12.07 -1.82 2.77
CA PHE A 118 12.21 -0.66 3.64
C PHE A 118 10.99 -0.48 4.53
N GLU A 119 11.21 0.14 5.68
CA GLU A 119 10.19 0.73 6.55
C GLU A 119 10.38 2.24 6.52
N PHE A 120 9.33 2.99 6.20
CA PHE A 120 9.32 4.44 6.35
C PHE A 120 8.79 4.78 7.74
N ALA A 121 9.63 5.40 8.55
CA ALA A 121 9.36 5.66 9.97
C ALA A 121 9.31 7.15 10.32
N PHE A 122 9.61 8.02 9.37
CA PHE A 122 9.56 9.46 9.58
C PHE A 122 8.12 9.95 9.68
N GLY A 123 7.76 10.53 10.82
CA GLY A 123 6.43 11.05 11.08
C GLY A 123 6.49 12.32 11.93
N PRO A 124 6.66 13.50 11.31
CA PRO A 124 6.88 14.77 12.01
C PRO A 124 5.66 15.21 12.81
N ASN A 125 4.45 14.83 12.39
CA ASN A 125 3.22 15.08 13.13
C ASN A 125 2.86 13.87 14.03
N PRO A 126 2.93 14.00 15.36
CA PRO A 126 2.68 12.89 16.29
C PRO A 126 1.27 12.27 16.16
N ALA A 127 0.29 13.02 15.66
CA ALA A 127 -1.08 12.51 15.50
C ALA A 127 -1.17 11.46 14.37
N PHE A 128 -0.33 11.59 13.35
CA PHE A 128 -0.29 10.67 12.20
C PHE A 128 0.87 9.68 12.28
N GLY A 129 2.01 10.09 12.83
CA GLY A 129 3.25 9.33 12.67
C GLY A 129 3.62 9.17 11.20
N ALA A 130 4.29 8.08 10.87
CA ALA A 130 4.56 7.68 9.49
C ALA A 130 3.33 6.95 8.93
N CYS A 131 2.28 7.68 8.56
CA CYS A 131 1.02 7.13 8.11
C CYS A 131 1.07 6.64 6.65
N HIS A 132 0.06 5.89 6.23
CA HIS A 132 -0.06 5.39 4.84
C HIS A 132 0.17 6.48 3.80
N CYS A 133 1.01 6.19 2.82
CA CYS A 133 1.41 7.09 1.74
C CYS A 133 2.23 8.33 2.17
N SER A 134 2.69 8.43 3.42
CA SER A 134 3.52 9.58 3.86
C SER A 134 4.93 9.55 3.26
N GLU A 135 5.39 8.43 2.71
CA GLU A 135 6.68 8.31 2.02
C GLU A 135 6.67 8.87 0.60
N LEU A 136 5.51 8.99 -0.04
CA LEU A 136 5.39 9.35 -1.45
C LEU A 136 6.02 10.71 -1.80
N PRO A 137 5.86 11.78 -1.01
CA PRO A 137 6.51 13.06 -1.26
C PRO A 137 8.04 12.96 -1.37
N PHE A 138 8.63 12.06 -0.61
CA PHE A 138 10.08 11.86 -0.56
C PHE A 138 10.57 10.99 -1.71
N VAL A 139 9.87 9.91 -2.02
CA VAL A 139 10.17 9.04 -3.18
C VAL A 139 10.14 9.84 -4.48
N PHE A 140 9.12 10.69 -4.66
CA PHE A 140 8.97 11.49 -5.87
C PHE A 140 9.68 12.84 -5.84
N GLY A 141 10.21 13.25 -4.68
CA GLY A 141 10.91 14.54 -4.51
C GLY A 141 10.02 15.74 -4.81
N ASN A 142 8.72 15.65 -4.50
CA ASN A 142 7.72 16.66 -4.81
C ASN A 142 7.05 17.24 -3.57
N LEU A 143 7.84 17.53 -2.53
CA LEU A 143 7.37 18.08 -1.24
C LEU A 143 6.44 19.28 -1.39
N GLU A 144 6.69 20.12 -2.40
CA GLU A 144 5.85 21.30 -2.68
C GLU A 144 4.40 20.93 -2.96
N SER A 145 4.14 19.79 -3.60
CA SER A 145 2.78 19.31 -3.89
C SER A 145 2.02 18.87 -2.63
N PHE A 146 2.73 18.70 -1.52
CA PHE A 146 2.21 18.32 -0.22
C PHE A 146 2.29 19.45 0.81
N ASP A 147 2.53 20.68 0.35
CA ASP A 147 2.53 21.84 1.23
C ASP A 147 1.17 21.97 1.94
N GLY A 148 1.22 22.13 3.26
CA GLY A 148 0.02 22.14 4.09
C GLY A 148 -0.59 20.75 4.40
N ALA A 149 -0.04 19.65 3.93
CA ALA A 149 -0.50 18.32 4.29
C ALA A 149 -0.32 18.05 5.78
N ALA A 150 -1.41 17.63 6.45
CA ALA A 150 -1.43 17.51 7.91
C ALA A 150 -0.37 16.53 8.44
N MET A 151 -0.10 15.43 7.73
CA MET A 151 0.89 14.43 8.13
C MET A 151 2.34 14.96 8.11
N LEU A 152 2.62 16.02 7.34
CA LEU A 152 3.96 16.63 7.25
C LEU A 152 4.13 17.88 8.15
N GLN A 153 3.10 18.27 8.89
CA GLN A 153 3.21 19.40 9.82
C GLN A 153 4.30 19.16 10.87
N GLY A 154 5.15 20.15 11.06
CA GLY A 154 6.28 20.08 12.00
C GLY A 154 7.59 19.58 11.38
N MET A 155 7.58 19.20 10.10
CA MET A 155 8.80 18.83 9.37
C MET A 155 9.71 20.06 9.17
N ALA A 156 10.99 19.92 9.52
CA ALA A 156 11.99 20.90 9.13
C ALA A 156 12.39 20.70 7.65
N ALA A 157 12.64 21.78 6.93
CA ALA A 157 12.97 21.73 5.50
C ALA A 157 14.18 20.83 5.22
N GLU A 158 15.23 20.97 6.02
CA GLU A 158 16.47 20.18 5.88
C GLU A 158 16.23 18.68 6.09
N GLN A 159 15.31 18.29 6.97
CA GLN A 159 14.93 16.87 7.15
C GLN A 159 14.20 16.34 5.91
N GLY A 160 13.29 17.14 5.37
CA GLY A 160 12.58 16.80 4.14
C GLY A 160 13.51 16.60 2.95
N GLU A 161 14.42 17.55 2.72
CA GLU A 161 15.41 17.49 1.66
C GLU A 161 16.35 16.29 1.81
N TYR A 162 16.83 16.02 3.03
CA TYR A 162 17.67 14.86 3.33
C TYR A 162 16.97 13.55 2.99
N LEU A 163 15.72 13.37 3.43
CA LEU A 163 14.94 12.14 3.13
C LEU A 163 14.65 11.99 1.64
N VAL A 164 14.37 13.08 0.92
CA VAL A 164 14.22 13.06 -0.54
C VAL A 164 15.51 12.54 -1.18
N GLU A 165 16.67 13.09 -0.81
CA GLU A 165 17.95 12.65 -1.35
C GLU A 165 18.21 11.16 -1.09
N GLN A 166 18.00 10.69 0.14
CA GLN A 166 18.20 9.29 0.52
C GLN A 166 17.27 8.35 -0.26
N MET A 167 15.98 8.64 -0.28
CA MET A 167 15.00 7.78 -0.93
C MET A 167 15.18 7.78 -2.44
N GLN A 168 15.31 8.93 -3.08
CA GLN A 168 15.51 8.99 -4.53
C GLN A 168 16.81 8.30 -4.96
N SER A 169 17.90 8.48 -4.21
CA SER A 169 19.16 7.79 -4.50
C SER A 169 18.99 6.27 -4.46
N ALA A 170 18.27 5.76 -3.48
CA ALA A 170 17.99 4.32 -3.34
C ALA A 170 17.14 3.79 -4.52
N TRP A 171 16.05 4.49 -4.88
CA TRP A 171 15.20 4.12 -6.01
C TRP A 171 15.94 4.17 -7.34
N ILE A 172 16.69 5.24 -7.58
CA ILE A 172 17.50 5.40 -8.81
C ILE A 172 18.55 4.29 -8.89
N ALA A 173 19.22 3.96 -7.79
CA ALA A 173 20.19 2.87 -7.76
C ALA A 173 19.53 1.54 -8.14
N PHE A 174 18.39 1.21 -7.52
CA PHE A 174 17.65 -0.03 -7.80
C PHE A 174 17.15 -0.10 -9.25
N ILE A 175 16.56 0.98 -9.78
CA ILE A 175 16.08 1.04 -11.17
C ILE A 175 17.22 0.77 -12.16
N HIS A 176 18.46 1.18 -11.84
CA HIS A 176 19.65 0.92 -12.63
C HIS A 176 20.32 -0.44 -12.32
N GLY A 177 19.65 -1.36 -11.62
CA GLY A 177 20.18 -2.68 -11.31
C GLY A 177 21.31 -2.70 -10.28
N ARG A 178 21.43 -1.64 -9.48
CA ARG A 178 22.40 -1.52 -8.38
C ARG A 178 21.72 -1.74 -7.03
N THR A 179 22.51 -2.02 -6.00
CA THR A 179 21.97 -2.07 -4.62
C THR A 179 21.47 -0.68 -4.19
N PRO A 180 20.31 -0.62 -3.51
CA PRO A 180 19.77 0.64 -3.00
C PRO A 180 20.51 1.20 -1.77
N GLY A 181 21.60 0.56 -1.34
CA GLY A 181 22.42 1.01 -0.21
C GLY A 181 22.32 0.17 1.05
N TRP A 182 21.55 -0.91 1.01
CA TRP A 182 21.46 -1.88 2.10
C TRP A 182 21.42 -3.31 1.58
N GLU A 183 21.51 -4.27 2.49
CA GLU A 183 21.50 -5.70 2.18
C GLU A 183 20.09 -6.16 1.77
N PRO A 184 19.98 -7.15 0.87
CA PRO A 184 18.69 -7.72 0.47
C PRO A 184 17.97 -8.39 1.64
N SER A 185 16.73 -8.81 1.38
CA SER A 185 15.92 -9.58 2.33
C SER A 185 16.73 -10.72 2.99
N PRO A 186 16.65 -10.94 4.32
CA PRO A 186 15.58 -10.46 5.22
C PRO A 186 15.82 -9.09 5.87
N THR A 187 16.84 -8.35 5.47
CA THR A 187 17.12 -7.01 6.03
C THR A 187 15.99 -6.05 5.69
N VAL A 188 15.60 -5.22 6.65
CA VAL A 188 14.67 -4.10 6.48
C VAL A 188 15.43 -2.81 6.75
N HIS A 189 15.51 -1.94 5.76
CA HIS A 189 16.09 -0.61 5.92
C HIS A 189 15.06 0.36 6.48
N VAL A 190 15.45 1.25 7.40
CA VAL A 190 14.54 2.22 8.01
C VAL A 190 14.92 3.63 7.54
N PHE A 191 13.95 4.32 6.95
CA PHE A 191 14.03 5.76 6.66
C PHE A 191 13.35 6.54 7.79
N GLU A 192 14.13 7.35 8.55
CA GLU A 192 13.64 8.13 9.70
C GLU A 192 14.34 9.49 9.85
#